data_04d994cb21b1cba6ee01bc14629fd381
#
_entry.id   04d994cb21b1cba6ee01bc14629fd381
#
_cell.length_a   1.000
_cell.length_b   1.000
_cell.length_c   1.000
_cell.angle_alpha   90.00
_cell.angle_beta   90.00
_cell.angle_gamma   90.00
#
_symmetry.space_group_name_H-M   'P 1'
#
loop_
_entity.id
_entity.type
_entity.pdbx_description
1 polymer ?
#
loop_
_entity_poly.entity_id
_entity_poly.type
_entity_poly.pdbx_seq_one_letter_code
_entity_poly.pdbx_strand_id
1 'polypeptide(L)'
;LILVEENESKAQNLYGELSAILAEGTAQIFPVDATIATQTAVSSPDELSSRIQVLNFLLSGKPGIVVTTPQGLQYKLSNPADFAQARRIFAPEKEYELPELNSWLVQSGYHKEALVAKPGEFAIRGDILDIYPLDQENPVRIEFFGDEIDTIKEFDLATQRSQKEIDQVEIAAAQDRVFSSDAIQKAAEQIKKDMADAPAPDKAVKDHFTVVLDDLNAGGLPKSYAFLVDYLIAKPSSFVE
;
A
#
# COMPACT_ATOMS: atom_id res chain seq x y z
N LEU A 1 -12.57 -12.25 14.47
CA LEU A 1 -11.69 -13.17 15.21
C LEU A 1 -10.28 -13.13 14.63
N ILE A 2 -9.26 -13.07 15.49
CA ILE A 2 -7.85 -13.19 15.08
C ILE A 2 -7.34 -14.55 15.55
N LEU A 3 -6.74 -15.31 14.64
CA LEU A 3 -6.05 -16.57 14.91
C LEU A 3 -4.56 -16.38 14.67
N VAL A 4 -3.75 -16.82 15.64
CA VAL A 4 -2.30 -16.64 15.61
C VAL A 4 -1.62 -17.99 15.55
N GLU A 5 -0.88 -18.22 14.47
CA GLU A 5 -0.09 -19.42 14.26
C GLU A 5 1.39 -19.16 14.54
N GLU A 6 2.12 -20.19 14.90
CA GLU A 6 3.52 -20.06 15.33
C GLU A 6 4.47 -19.60 14.20
N ASN A 7 4.10 -19.87 12.93
CA ASN A 7 4.91 -19.50 11.76
C ASN A 7 4.03 -19.37 10.50
N GLU A 8 4.61 -18.81 9.46
CA GLU A 8 3.95 -18.51 8.19
C GLU A 8 3.36 -19.77 7.53
N SER A 9 4.08 -20.88 7.52
CA SER A 9 3.61 -22.12 6.89
C SER A 9 2.34 -22.66 7.56
N LYS A 10 2.25 -22.59 8.90
CA LYS A 10 1.04 -23.02 9.63
C LYS A 10 -0.10 -22.02 9.41
N ALA A 11 0.21 -20.72 9.37
CA ALA A 11 -0.78 -19.71 9.08
C ALA A 11 -1.40 -19.90 7.69
N GLN A 12 -0.59 -20.17 6.67
CA GLN A 12 -1.05 -20.45 5.31
C GLN A 12 -1.92 -21.72 5.25
N ASN A 13 -1.50 -22.80 5.93
CA ASN A 13 -2.28 -24.03 5.96
C ASN A 13 -3.66 -23.80 6.61
N LEU A 14 -3.69 -23.15 7.79
CA LEU A 14 -4.94 -22.84 8.49
C LEU A 14 -5.84 -21.93 7.64
N TYR A 15 -5.27 -20.90 7.00
CA TYR A 15 -6.01 -20.04 6.08
C TYR A 15 -6.63 -20.84 4.93
N GLY A 16 -5.86 -21.77 4.31
CA GLY A 16 -6.36 -22.64 3.24
C GLY A 16 -7.51 -23.54 3.70
N GLU A 17 -7.40 -24.14 4.88
CA GLU A 17 -8.48 -24.95 5.47
C GLU A 17 -9.75 -24.11 5.74
N LEU A 18 -9.60 -22.94 6.34
CA LEU A 18 -10.72 -22.03 6.61
C LEU A 18 -11.39 -21.53 5.33
N SER A 19 -10.60 -21.18 4.32
CA SER A 19 -11.11 -20.72 3.04
C SER A 19 -11.87 -21.80 2.26
N ALA A 20 -11.56 -23.08 2.50
CA ALA A 20 -12.27 -24.21 1.90
C ALA A 20 -13.66 -24.48 2.51
N ILE A 21 -13.89 -24.08 3.77
CA ILE A 21 -15.13 -24.37 4.50
C ILE A 21 -16.02 -23.17 4.78
N LEU A 22 -15.46 -21.95 4.71
CA LEU A 22 -16.20 -20.70 4.96
C LEU A 22 -16.61 -20.06 3.64
N ALA A 23 -17.58 -19.15 3.73
CA ALA A 23 -17.94 -18.32 2.58
C ALA A 23 -16.76 -17.48 2.13
N GLU A 24 -16.65 -17.25 0.82
CA GLU A 24 -15.59 -16.46 0.20
C GLU A 24 -15.41 -15.10 0.89
N GLY A 25 -14.16 -14.72 1.13
CA GLY A 25 -13.79 -13.47 1.78
C GLY A 25 -13.99 -13.44 3.31
N THR A 26 -14.54 -14.51 3.93
CA THR A 26 -14.72 -14.56 5.40
C THR A 26 -13.40 -14.82 6.14
N ALA A 27 -12.50 -15.61 5.57
CA ALA A 27 -11.15 -15.81 6.08
C ALA A 27 -10.18 -14.92 5.31
N GLN A 28 -9.23 -14.34 6.02
CA GLN A 28 -8.15 -13.49 5.48
C GLN A 28 -6.83 -13.92 6.10
N ILE A 29 -5.71 -13.73 5.39
CA ILE A 29 -4.37 -13.96 5.94
C ILE A 29 -3.57 -12.67 5.92
N PHE A 30 -2.93 -12.33 7.04
CA PHE A 30 -1.99 -11.23 7.13
C PHE A 30 -0.57 -11.78 7.23
N PRO A 31 0.13 -11.90 6.09
CA PRO A 31 1.47 -12.47 6.05
C PRO A 31 2.51 -11.44 6.48
N VAL A 32 3.45 -11.85 7.32
CA VAL A 32 4.66 -11.09 7.65
C VAL A 32 5.83 -12.03 7.74
N ASP A 33 6.71 -11.99 6.75
CA ASP A 33 7.93 -12.79 6.76
C ASP A 33 8.86 -12.35 7.90
N ALA A 34 9.48 -13.31 8.56
CA ALA A 34 10.47 -13.07 9.61
C ALA A 34 11.69 -12.26 9.11
N THR A 35 11.97 -12.28 7.81
CA THR A 35 13.04 -11.48 7.19
C THR A 35 12.73 -9.99 7.09
N ILE A 36 11.45 -9.58 7.22
CA ILE A 36 11.06 -8.16 7.25
C ILE A 36 11.63 -7.44 8.48
N ALA A 37 12.01 -8.15 9.52
CA ALA A 37 12.76 -7.61 10.66
C ALA A 37 14.18 -7.16 10.25
N THR A 38 14.73 -7.59 9.12
CA THR A 38 15.97 -7.10 8.56
C THR A 38 15.68 -5.95 7.60
N GLN A 39 16.36 -4.83 7.78
CA GLN A 39 16.18 -3.52 7.12
C GLN A 39 16.21 -3.53 5.57
N THR A 40 16.36 -4.69 4.93
CA THR A 40 16.53 -4.86 3.49
C THR A 40 15.44 -5.68 2.82
N ALA A 41 14.49 -6.25 3.57
CA ALA A 41 13.44 -7.08 2.98
C ALA A 41 12.37 -6.20 2.31
N VAL A 42 12.26 -6.33 1.01
CA VAL A 42 11.12 -5.83 0.24
C VAL A 42 10.06 -6.93 0.26
N SER A 43 8.87 -6.63 0.77
CA SER A 43 7.73 -7.56 0.72
C SER A 43 7.46 -8.00 -0.71
N SER A 44 7.10 -9.25 -0.90
CA SER A 44 6.62 -9.69 -2.21
C SER A 44 5.32 -8.95 -2.57
N PRO A 45 5.04 -8.71 -3.86
CA PRO A 45 3.77 -8.10 -4.26
C PRO A 45 2.53 -8.84 -3.74
N ASP A 46 2.60 -10.17 -3.68
CA ASP A 46 1.50 -11.02 -3.20
C ASP A 46 1.26 -10.85 -1.69
N GLU A 47 2.32 -10.77 -0.89
CA GLU A 47 2.20 -10.50 0.55
C GLU A 47 1.64 -9.09 0.81
N LEU A 48 2.12 -8.09 0.06
CA LEU A 48 1.62 -6.73 0.14
C LEU A 48 0.14 -6.66 -0.21
N SER A 49 -0.27 -7.33 -1.30
CA SER A 49 -1.67 -7.46 -1.72
C SER A 49 -2.52 -8.07 -0.60
N SER A 50 -2.08 -9.20 -0.03
CA SER A 50 -2.78 -9.87 1.06
C SER A 50 -2.93 -8.95 2.28
N ARG A 51 -1.89 -8.20 2.66
CA ARG A 51 -1.99 -7.24 3.78
C ARG A 51 -2.97 -6.12 3.49
N ILE A 52 -2.95 -5.55 2.29
CA ILE A 52 -3.90 -4.50 1.88
C ILE A 52 -5.33 -5.02 1.91
N GLN A 53 -5.57 -6.26 1.42
CA GLN A 53 -6.89 -6.89 1.49
C GLN A 53 -7.38 -7.04 2.93
N VAL A 54 -6.51 -7.48 3.86
CA VAL A 54 -6.86 -7.57 5.29
C VAL A 54 -7.18 -6.19 5.87
N LEU A 55 -6.38 -5.16 5.57
CA LEU A 55 -6.64 -3.81 6.08
C LEU A 55 -7.99 -3.27 5.56
N ASN A 56 -8.29 -3.49 4.29
CA ASN A 56 -9.58 -3.14 3.70
C ASN A 56 -10.75 -3.92 4.35
N PHE A 57 -10.54 -5.21 4.57
CA PHE A 57 -11.52 -6.05 5.27
C PHE A 57 -11.80 -5.55 6.69
N LEU A 58 -10.77 -5.21 7.46
CA LEU A 58 -10.91 -4.66 8.81
C LEU A 58 -11.65 -3.32 8.82
N LEU A 59 -11.33 -2.42 7.89
CA LEU A 59 -12.01 -1.13 7.75
C LEU A 59 -13.47 -1.27 7.33
N SER A 60 -13.83 -2.35 6.62
CA SER A 60 -15.21 -2.61 6.23
C SER A 60 -16.14 -2.94 7.40
N GLY A 61 -15.58 -3.29 8.57
CA GLY A 61 -16.33 -3.74 9.75
C GLY A 61 -17.07 -5.05 9.57
N LYS A 62 -16.83 -5.78 8.48
CA LYS A 62 -17.48 -7.08 8.22
C LYS A 62 -16.98 -8.14 9.22
N PRO A 63 -17.84 -9.05 9.68
CA PRO A 63 -17.41 -10.15 10.53
C PRO A 63 -16.57 -11.15 9.73
N GLY A 64 -15.52 -11.70 10.37
CA GLY A 64 -14.69 -12.74 9.76
C GLY A 64 -13.50 -13.14 10.62
N ILE A 65 -12.55 -13.80 9.99
CA ILE A 65 -11.36 -14.37 10.63
C ILE A 65 -10.12 -13.85 9.93
N VAL A 66 -9.18 -13.32 10.71
CA VAL A 66 -7.83 -12.98 10.23
C VAL A 66 -6.84 -13.97 10.83
N VAL A 67 -6.10 -14.66 9.98
CA VAL A 67 -5.00 -15.55 10.37
C VAL A 67 -3.68 -14.80 10.25
N THR A 68 -2.83 -14.89 11.24
CA THR A 68 -1.52 -14.22 11.25
C THR A 68 -0.51 -14.95 12.11
N THR A 69 0.68 -14.38 12.27
CA THR A 69 1.76 -14.87 13.13
C THR A 69 2.06 -13.87 14.27
N PRO A 70 2.88 -14.22 15.28
CA PRO A 70 3.33 -13.26 16.29
C PRO A 70 4.02 -12.04 15.69
N GLN A 71 4.73 -12.20 14.58
CA GLN A 71 5.36 -11.10 13.84
C GLN A 71 4.31 -10.17 13.20
N GLY A 72 3.22 -10.77 12.66
CA GLY A 72 2.10 -10.01 12.10
C GLY A 72 1.39 -9.16 13.16
N LEU A 73 1.22 -9.69 14.39
CA LEU A 73 0.66 -8.91 15.51
C LEU A 73 1.54 -7.72 15.92
N GLN A 74 2.87 -7.85 15.75
CA GLN A 74 3.83 -6.79 16.07
C GLN A 74 4.08 -5.83 14.91
N TYR A 75 3.49 -6.11 13.74
CA TYR A 75 3.66 -5.28 12.56
C TYR A 75 3.03 -3.92 12.78
N LYS A 76 3.85 -2.87 12.67
CA LYS A 76 3.41 -1.50 12.87
C LYS A 76 2.65 -1.01 11.66
N LEU A 77 1.40 -0.64 11.85
CA LEU A 77 0.50 -0.12 10.83
C LEU A 77 0.32 1.38 10.99
N SER A 78 -0.03 2.04 9.89
CA SER A 78 -0.51 3.43 9.92
C SER A 78 -1.81 3.53 10.73
N ASN A 79 -2.14 4.74 11.15
CA ASN A 79 -3.43 5.01 11.73
C ASN A 79 -4.55 4.57 10.74
N PRO A 80 -5.59 3.85 11.20
CA PRO A 80 -6.69 3.42 10.32
C PRO A 80 -7.33 4.57 9.53
N ALA A 81 -7.42 5.78 10.13
CA ALA A 81 -7.97 6.94 9.45
C ALA A 81 -7.08 7.41 8.27
N ASP A 82 -5.75 7.40 8.44
CA ASP A 82 -4.83 7.79 7.37
C ASP A 82 -4.88 6.78 6.21
N PHE A 83 -4.95 5.48 6.54
CA PHE A 83 -5.11 4.43 5.52
C PHE A 83 -6.46 4.53 4.80
N ALA A 84 -7.55 4.83 5.52
CA ALA A 84 -8.87 5.03 4.93
C ALA A 84 -8.93 6.26 4.02
N GLN A 85 -8.22 7.34 4.34
CA GLN A 85 -8.16 8.56 3.52
C GLN A 85 -7.29 8.41 2.26
N ALA A 86 -6.43 7.39 2.20
CA ALA A 86 -5.57 7.13 1.04
C ALA A 86 -6.31 6.42 -0.10
N ARG A 87 -7.62 6.56 -0.17
CA ARG A 87 -8.48 6.00 -1.20
C ARG A 87 -9.11 7.10 -2.03
N ARG A 88 -9.32 6.80 -3.32
CA ARG A 88 -10.10 7.66 -4.20
C ARG A 88 -11.17 6.85 -4.93
N ILE A 89 -12.37 7.41 -5.02
CA ILE A 89 -13.47 6.83 -5.78
C ILE A 89 -13.55 7.57 -7.12
N PHE A 90 -13.32 6.82 -8.19
CA PHE A 90 -13.46 7.28 -9.57
C PHE A 90 -14.83 6.88 -10.08
N ALA A 91 -15.52 7.83 -10.69
CA ALA A 91 -16.83 7.63 -11.31
C ALA A 91 -16.95 8.60 -12.49
N PRO A 92 -17.77 8.31 -13.53
CA PRO A 92 -18.08 9.25 -14.59
C PRO A 92 -18.49 10.62 -14.05
N GLU A 93 -18.26 11.66 -14.82
CA GLU A 93 -18.53 13.07 -14.48
C GLU A 93 -17.69 13.66 -13.34
N LYS A 94 -16.76 12.90 -12.74
CA LYS A 94 -15.76 13.45 -11.81
C LYS A 94 -14.56 13.97 -12.55
N GLU A 95 -14.04 15.10 -12.07
CA GLU A 95 -12.88 15.77 -12.65
C GLU A 95 -11.61 15.45 -11.88
N TYR A 96 -10.53 15.16 -12.60
CA TYR A 96 -9.19 14.96 -12.06
C TYR A 96 -8.14 15.46 -13.06
N GLU A 97 -7.26 16.33 -12.61
CA GLU A 97 -6.07 16.69 -13.40
C GLU A 97 -5.11 15.49 -13.46
N LEU A 98 -4.82 15.00 -14.68
CA LEU A 98 -3.93 13.84 -14.88
C LEU A 98 -2.54 14.00 -14.24
N PRO A 99 -1.87 15.19 -14.24
CA PRO A 99 -0.61 15.39 -13.53
C PRO A 99 -0.72 15.22 -12.01
N GLU A 100 -1.81 15.72 -11.39
CA GLU A 100 -2.08 15.54 -9.96
C GLU A 100 -2.34 14.08 -9.65
N LEU A 101 -3.13 13.42 -10.49
CA LEU A 101 -3.46 12.01 -10.35
C LEU A 101 -2.21 11.12 -10.49
N ASN A 102 -1.32 11.43 -11.44
CA ASN A 102 -0.03 10.75 -11.56
C ASN A 102 0.82 10.88 -10.28
N SER A 103 0.88 12.08 -9.71
CA SER A 103 1.62 12.33 -8.48
C SER A 103 1.02 11.56 -7.30
N TRP A 104 -0.30 11.56 -7.17
CA TRP A 104 -1.02 10.80 -6.14
C TRP A 104 -0.79 9.30 -6.26
N LEU A 105 -0.85 8.72 -7.46
CA LEU A 105 -0.61 7.29 -7.68
C LEU A 105 0.81 6.88 -7.26
N VAL A 106 1.82 7.66 -7.66
CA VAL A 106 3.22 7.40 -7.26
C VAL A 106 3.37 7.48 -5.73
N GLN A 107 2.80 8.51 -5.09
CA GLN A 107 2.83 8.66 -3.63
C GLN A 107 2.06 7.55 -2.91
N SER A 108 1.02 7.02 -3.55
CA SER A 108 0.23 5.89 -3.03
C SER A 108 0.89 4.53 -3.25
N GLY A 109 2.12 4.49 -3.80
CA GLY A 109 2.90 3.26 -3.96
C GLY A 109 2.72 2.53 -5.29
N TYR A 110 1.96 3.09 -6.24
CA TYR A 110 1.85 2.52 -7.58
C TYR A 110 3.10 2.78 -8.40
N HIS A 111 3.50 1.80 -9.21
CA HIS A 111 4.63 1.89 -10.13
C HIS A 111 4.16 2.30 -11.52
N LYS A 112 4.74 3.40 -12.04
CA LYS A 112 4.44 3.85 -13.39
C LYS A 112 5.19 3.02 -14.41
N GLU A 113 4.45 2.42 -15.34
CA GLU A 113 4.98 1.61 -16.44
C GLU A 113 4.45 2.10 -17.78
N ALA A 114 5.05 1.64 -18.88
CA ALA A 114 4.56 1.92 -20.22
C ALA A 114 3.25 1.17 -20.52
N LEU A 115 3.08 0.00 -19.90
CA LEU A 115 1.93 -0.89 -20.01
C LEU A 115 1.73 -1.61 -18.68
N VAL A 116 0.48 -1.71 -18.25
CA VAL A 116 0.13 -2.45 -17.03
C VAL A 116 0.18 -3.95 -17.31
N ALA A 117 0.96 -4.68 -16.50
CA ALA A 117 1.18 -6.11 -16.62
C ALA A 117 0.90 -6.89 -15.33
N LYS A 118 0.92 -6.24 -14.15
CA LYS A 118 0.71 -6.87 -12.84
C LYS A 118 0.07 -5.90 -11.85
N PRO A 119 -0.50 -6.41 -10.73
CA PRO A 119 -1.03 -5.58 -9.65
C PRO A 119 0.00 -4.57 -9.12
N GLY A 120 -0.46 -3.37 -8.77
CA GLY A 120 0.37 -2.27 -8.28
C GLY A 120 0.99 -1.41 -9.37
N GLU A 121 0.72 -1.68 -10.65
CA GLU A 121 1.18 -0.87 -11.78
C GLU A 121 0.11 0.04 -12.33
N PHE A 122 0.55 1.16 -12.91
CA PHE A 122 -0.31 2.05 -13.69
C PHE A 122 0.42 2.60 -14.93
N ALA A 123 -0.34 2.97 -15.95
CA ALA A 123 0.14 3.61 -17.17
C ALA A 123 -0.77 4.78 -17.54
N ILE A 124 -0.19 5.92 -17.96
CA ILE A 124 -0.95 7.04 -18.52
C ILE A 124 -0.52 7.22 -19.96
N ARG A 125 -1.49 7.16 -20.88
CA ARG A 125 -1.28 7.27 -22.33
C ARG A 125 -2.32 8.20 -22.93
N GLY A 126 -1.91 9.46 -23.20
CA GLY A 126 -2.87 10.51 -23.58
C GLY A 126 -3.91 10.71 -22.48
N ASP A 127 -5.17 10.59 -22.82
CA ASP A 127 -6.32 10.77 -21.93
C ASP A 127 -6.79 9.43 -21.29
N ILE A 128 -5.90 8.43 -21.23
CA ILE A 128 -6.22 7.11 -20.67
C ILE A 128 -5.30 6.82 -19.51
N LEU A 129 -5.90 6.45 -18.35
CA LEU A 129 -5.24 5.86 -17.20
C LEU A 129 -5.59 4.37 -17.13
N ASP A 130 -4.62 3.51 -17.30
CA ASP A 130 -4.70 2.09 -16.98
C ASP A 130 -4.09 1.87 -15.60
N ILE A 131 -4.76 1.12 -14.73
CA ILE A 131 -4.29 0.83 -13.37
C ILE A 131 -4.73 -0.58 -12.95
N TYR A 132 -3.84 -1.28 -12.23
CA TYR A 132 -4.18 -2.55 -11.60
C TYR A 132 -4.07 -2.44 -10.07
N PRO A 133 -5.19 -2.16 -9.38
CA PRO A 133 -5.22 -2.11 -7.92
C PRO A 133 -4.84 -3.45 -7.30
N LEU A 134 -4.19 -3.42 -6.12
CA LEU A 134 -3.74 -4.63 -5.43
C LEU A 134 -4.88 -5.44 -4.79
N ASP A 135 -6.03 -4.81 -4.57
CA ASP A 135 -7.20 -5.39 -3.92
C ASP A 135 -8.33 -5.74 -4.90
N GLN A 136 -8.07 -5.71 -6.20
CA GLN A 136 -9.03 -6.04 -7.24
C GLN A 136 -8.55 -7.18 -8.13
N GLU A 137 -9.49 -7.97 -8.66
CA GLU A 137 -9.19 -9.09 -9.54
C GLU A 137 -8.76 -8.65 -10.93
N ASN A 138 -9.35 -7.54 -11.42
CA ASN A 138 -9.15 -7.06 -12.77
C ASN A 138 -8.52 -5.67 -12.78
N PRO A 139 -7.64 -5.37 -13.76
CA PRO A 139 -7.19 -4.02 -13.99
C PRO A 139 -8.29 -3.16 -14.59
N VAL A 140 -8.19 -1.86 -14.38
CA VAL A 140 -9.20 -0.89 -14.76
C VAL A 140 -8.59 0.16 -15.69
N ARG A 141 -9.34 0.50 -16.73
CA ARG A 141 -9.08 1.61 -17.67
C ARG A 141 -10.04 2.74 -17.41
N ILE A 142 -9.53 3.91 -17.15
CA ILE A 142 -10.28 5.15 -16.97
C ILE A 142 -9.98 6.04 -18.16
N GLU A 143 -11.00 6.34 -18.95
CA GLU A 143 -10.91 7.19 -20.13
C GLU A 143 -11.39 8.60 -19.75
N PHE A 144 -10.62 9.63 -20.11
CA PHE A 144 -10.91 11.00 -19.79
C PHE A 144 -11.31 11.80 -21.05
N PHE A 145 -12.16 12.78 -20.87
CA PHE A 145 -12.39 13.85 -21.84
C PHE A 145 -11.98 15.17 -21.20
N GLY A 146 -10.77 15.63 -21.49
CA GLY A 146 -10.12 16.67 -20.72
C GLY A 146 -9.79 16.17 -19.32
N ASP A 147 -10.29 16.85 -18.29
CA ASP A 147 -10.11 16.46 -16.89
C ASP A 147 -11.28 15.62 -16.33
N GLU A 148 -12.37 15.48 -17.10
CA GLU A 148 -13.56 14.72 -16.71
C GLU A 148 -13.44 13.24 -17.08
N ILE A 149 -13.86 12.35 -16.18
CA ILE A 149 -13.95 10.92 -16.47
C ILE A 149 -15.16 10.65 -17.37
N ASP A 150 -14.90 10.15 -18.59
CA ASP A 150 -15.89 9.75 -19.57
C ASP A 150 -16.40 8.33 -19.29
N THR A 151 -15.49 7.34 -19.23
CA THR A 151 -15.87 5.94 -18.99
C THR A 151 -14.85 5.23 -18.11
N ILE A 152 -15.31 4.19 -17.40
CA ILE A 152 -14.48 3.28 -16.61
C ILE A 152 -14.78 1.85 -17.04
N LYS A 153 -13.74 1.09 -17.39
CA LYS A 153 -13.86 -0.28 -17.90
C LYS A 153 -12.83 -1.20 -17.26
N GLU A 154 -13.23 -2.40 -16.92
CA GLU A 154 -12.28 -3.49 -16.72
C GLU A 154 -11.60 -3.84 -18.05
N PHE A 155 -10.34 -4.29 -18.03
CA PHE A 155 -9.67 -4.74 -19.23
C PHE A 155 -8.87 -6.03 -18.99
N ASP A 156 -8.61 -6.76 -20.07
CA ASP A 156 -7.84 -8.00 -20.04
C ASP A 156 -6.35 -7.73 -20.22
N LEU A 157 -5.53 -8.23 -19.30
CA LEU A 157 -4.08 -8.00 -19.30
C LEU A 157 -3.37 -8.57 -20.53
N ALA A 158 -3.78 -9.74 -21.01
CA ALA A 158 -3.11 -10.41 -22.10
C ALA A 158 -3.36 -9.73 -23.45
N THR A 159 -4.61 -9.29 -23.66
CA THR A 159 -5.03 -8.66 -24.92
C THR A 159 -5.04 -7.14 -24.85
N GLN A 160 -4.98 -6.55 -23.65
CA GLN A 160 -5.08 -5.11 -23.41
C GLN A 160 -6.41 -4.49 -23.89
N ARG A 161 -7.45 -5.32 -24.07
CA ARG A 161 -8.75 -4.89 -24.55
C ARG A 161 -9.69 -4.63 -23.38
N SER A 162 -10.39 -3.51 -23.45
CA SER A 162 -11.50 -3.21 -22.54
C SER A 162 -12.58 -4.28 -22.65
N GLN A 163 -13.16 -4.63 -21.50
CA GLN A 163 -14.18 -5.67 -21.38
C GLN A 163 -15.48 -5.04 -20.86
N LYS A 164 -15.70 -5.08 -19.57
CA LYS A 164 -16.93 -4.66 -18.91
C LYS A 164 -16.81 -3.20 -18.46
N GLU A 165 -17.83 -2.41 -18.78
CA GLU A 165 -17.99 -1.07 -18.23
C GLU A 165 -18.53 -1.16 -16.80
N ILE A 166 -18.01 -0.30 -15.91
CA ILE A 166 -18.40 -0.22 -14.50
C ILE A 166 -18.71 1.23 -14.13
N ASP A 167 -19.68 1.42 -13.23
CA ASP A 167 -20.17 2.73 -12.85
C ASP A 167 -19.18 3.50 -11.96
N GLN A 168 -18.34 2.78 -11.21
CA GLN A 168 -17.33 3.38 -10.34
C GLN A 168 -16.27 2.37 -9.96
N VAL A 169 -15.11 2.88 -9.58
CA VAL A 169 -14.03 2.09 -8.97
C VAL A 169 -13.45 2.83 -7.79
N GLU A 170 -13.21 2.12 -6.69
CA GLU A 170 -12.44 2.62 -5.56
C GLU A 170 -11.00 2.12 -5.69
N ILE A 171 -10.04 3.02 -5.67
CA ILE A 171 -8.61 2.71 -5.74
C ILE A 171 -7.99 3.06 -4.39
N ALA A 172 -7.53 2.03 -3.69
CA ALA A 172 -6.79 2.15 -2.44
C ALA A 172 -5.29 2.37 -2.71
N ALA A 173 -4.54 2.80 -1.70
CA ALA A 173 -3.08 2.84 -1.79
C ALA A 173 -2.50 1.44 -2.07
N ALA A 174 -1.47 1.38 -2.92
CA ALA A 174 -0.70 0.17 -3.22
C ALA A 174 0.42 -0.07 -2.20
N GLN A 175 0.17 0.29 -0.95
CA GLN A 175 1.08 0.11 0.18
C GLN A 175 0.27 -0.09 1.47
N ASP A 176 0.79 -0.91 2.36
CA ASP A 176 0.16 -1.26 3.63
C ASP A 176 0.42 -0.24 4.74
N ARG A 177 1.27 0.75 4.45
CA ARG A 177 1.57 1.89 5.33
C ARG A 177 1.49 3.18 4.54
N VAL A 178 0.64 4.05 4.97
CA VAL A 178 0.43 5.38 4.37
C VAL A 178 0.91 6.42 5.35
N PHE A 179 1.65 7.39 4.87
CA PHE A 179 2.17 8.48 5.69
C PHE A 179 1.72 9.81 5.11
N SER A 180 1.20 10.67 5.96
CA SER A 180 0.87 12.04 5.57
C SER A 180 2.15 12.84 5.32
N SER A 181 2.06 13.88 4.50
CA SER A 181 3.18 14.81 4.26
C SER A 181 3.69 15.43 5.58
N ASP A 182 2.79 15.71 6.53
CA ASP A 182 3.14 16.20 7.87
C ASP A 182 3.94 15.15 8.67
N ALA A 183 3.58 13.87 8.59
CA ALA A 183 4.34 12.80 9.24
C ALA A 183 5.76 12.66 8.66
N ILE A 184 5.88 12.73 7.34
CA ILE A 184 7.17 12.69 6.63
C ILE A 184 8.05 13.87 7.04
N GLN A 185 7.49 15.09 7.11
CA GLN A 185 8.23 16.27 7.51
C GLN A 185 8.69 16.21 8.97
N LYS A 186 7.81 15.80 9.89
CA LYS A 186 8.16 15.59 11.31
C LYS A 186 9.25 14.54 11.49
N ALA A 187 9.19 13.46 10.74
CA ALA A 187 10.23 12.44 10.74
C ALA A 187 11.58 13.02 10.31
N ALA A 188 11.61 13.82 9.23
CA ALA A 188 12.83 14.48 8.78
C ALA A 188 13.41 15.43 9.84
N GLU A 189 12.57 16.21 10.51
CA GLU A 189 13.00 17.10 11.60
C GLU A 189 13.57 16.34 12.80
N GLN A 190 12.90 15.24 13.22
CA GLN A 190 13.36 14.43 14.33
C GLN A 190 14.69 13.71 14.00
N ILE A 191 14.83 13.16 12.80
CA ILE A 191 16.08 12.53 12.34
C ILE A 191 17.24 13.55 12.36
N LYS A 192 17.02 14.77 11.88
CA LYS A 192 18.02 15.85 11.93
C LYS A 192 18.47 16.12 13.35
N LYS A 193 17.53 16.16 14.30
CA LYS A 193 17.81 16.39 15.71
C LYS A 193 18.61 15.23 16.30
N ASP A 194 18.18 14.00 16.09
CA ASP A 194 18.84 12.80 16.61
C ASP A 194 20.27 12.66 16.05
N MET A 195 20.48 13.02 14.77
CA MET A 195 21.82 13.07 14.17
C MET A 195 22.71 14.14 14.80
N ALA A 196 22.14 15.28 15.22
CA ALA A 196 22.90 16.35 15.87
C ALA A 196 23.28 15.98 17.32
N ASP A 197 22.40 15.24 18.01
CA ASP A 197 22.60 14.81 19.40
C ASP A 197 23.45 13.53 19.50
N ALA A 198 23.64 12.79 18.39
CA ALA A 198 24.41 11.56 18.38
C ALA A 198 25.93 11.80 18.55
N PRO A 199 26.64 10.99 19.36
CA PRO A 199 28.07 11.04 19.43
C PRO A 199 28.66 10.69 18.06
N ALA A 200 29.47 11.59 17.50
CA ALA A 200 30.11 11.63 16.16
C ALA A 200 29.91 10.35 15.32
N PRO A 201 28.83 10.24 14.55
CA PRO A 201 28.58 9.04 13.76
C PRO A 201 29.63 8.87 12.66
N ASP A 202 29.87 7.62 12.28
CA ASP A 202 30.74 7.27 11.15
C ASP A 202 30.30 8.01 9.88
N LYS A 203 31.24 8.32 9.00
CA LYS A 203 30.99 9.01 7.74
C LYS A 203 29.93 8.27 6.89
N ALA A 204 29.99 6.94 6.82
CA ALA A 204 29.04 6.14 6.07
C ALA A 204 27.59 6.30 6.60
N VAL A 205 27.44 6.40 7.92
CA VAL A 205 26.13 6.63 8.56
C VAL A 205 25.61 8.04 8.22
N LYS A 206 26.49 9.06 8.28
CA LYS A 206 26.12 10.43 7.90
C LYS A 206 25.69 10.52 6.45
N ASP A 207 26.47 9.94 5.54
CA ASP A 207 26.19 9.95 4.11
C ASP A 207 24.84 9.25 3.82
N HIS A 208 24.57 8.11 4.47
CA HIS A 208 23.29 7.39 4.34
C HIS A 208 22.10 8.24 4.79
N PHE A 209 22.16 8.81 6.00
CA PHE A 209 21.06 9.63 6.51
C PHE A 209 20.92 10.97 5.76
N THR A 210 21.95 11.47 5.10
CA THR A 210 21.82 12.63 4.21
C THR A 210 20.92 12.31 3.02
N VAL A 211 21.13 11.17 2.37
CA VAL A 211 20.27 10.71 1.27
C VAL A 211 18.82 10.49 1.75
N VAL A 212 18.65 9.87 2.93
CA VAL A 212 17.31 9.67 3.53
C VAL A 212 16.62 11.01 3.77
N LEU A 213 17.33 12.00 4.31
CA LEU A 213 16.78 13.33 4.55
C LEU A 213 16.42 14.07 3.25
N ASP A 214 17.20 13.90 2.20
CA ASP A 214 16.91 14.47 0.88
C ASP A 214 15.61 13.89 0.31
N ASP A 215 15.40 12.57 0.39
CA ASP A 215 14.15 11.91 -0.02
C ASP A 215 12.95 12.43 0.80
N LEU A 216 13.06 12.47 2.14
CA LEU A 216 12.00 12.94 3.01
C LEU A 216 11.67 14.43 2.80
N ASN A 217 12.68 15.29 2.60
CA ASN A 217 12.46 16.72 2.33
C ASN A 217 11.82 16.96 0.96
N ALA A 218 12.01 16.05 0.00
CA ALA A 218 11.32 16.05 -1.29
C ALA A 218 9.87 15.54 -1.18
N GLY A 219 9.42 15.14 0.02
CA GLY A 219 8.08 14.61 0.27
C GLY A 219 7.91 13.14 -0.10
N GLY A 220 9.02 12.44 -0.37
CA GLY A 220 9.04 11.02 -0.70
C GLY A 220 9.54 10.15 0.45
N LEU A 221 9.53 8.83 0.23
CA LEU A 221 10.12 7.85 1.13
C LEU A 221 11.29 7.17 0.42
N PRO A 222 12.41 6.88 1.13
CA PRO A 222 13.48 6.08 0.57
C PRO A 222 12.98 4.67 0.25
N LYS A 223 13.57 4.00 -0.75
CA LYS A 223 13.16 2.65 -1.19
C LYS A 223 13.10 1.62 -0.05
N SER A 224 13.95 1.79 0.96
CA SER A 224 13.94 0.97 2.19
C SER A 224 13.65 1.88 3.37
N TYR A 225 12.37 2.09 3.67
CA TYR A 225 11.94 2.95 4.78
C TYR A 225 11.54 2.17 6.04
N ALA A 226 11.69 0.85 6.05
CA ALA A 226 11.25 0.03 7.18
C ALA A 226 11.87 0.46 8.53
N PHE A 227 13.13 0.92 8.52
CA PHE A 227 13.81 1.45 9.71
C PHE A 227 13.30 2.83 10.15
N LEU A 228 12.56 3.55 9.29
CA LEU A 228 12.00 4.87 9.59
C LEU A 228 10.60 4.81 10.18
N VAL A 229 10.00 3.64 10.28
CA VAL A 229 8.62 3.47 10.73
C VAL A 229 8.38 4.11 12.10
N ASP A 230 9.36 4.05 13.00
CA ASP A 230 9.28 4.66 14.34
C ASP A 230 9.32 6.20 14.31
N TYR A 231 9.88 6.79 13.26
CA TYR A 231 9.83 8.23 13.02
C TYR A 231 8.56 8.66 12.31
N LEU A 232 8.05 7.81 11.41
CA LEU A 232 6.92 8.11 10.55
C LEU A 232 5.56 7.87 11.22
N ILE A 233 5.50 6.97 12.21
CA ILE A 233 4.26 6.62 12.93
C ILE A 233 4.39 7.05 14.38
N ALA A 234 3.83 8.23 14.71
CA ALA A 234 3.84 8.77 16.07
C ALA A 234 3.08 7.87 17.07
N LYS A 235 2.03 7.17 16.63
CA LYS A 235 1.28 6.16 17.37
C LYS A 235 1.01 5.00 16.43
N PRO A 236 1.87 3.96 16.43
CA PRO A 236 1.61 2.79 15.60
C PRO A 236 0.34 2.10 16.08
N SER A 237 -0.52 1.75 15.15
CA SER A 237 -1.65 0.86 15.38
C SER A 237 -1.21 -0.58 15.15
N SER A 238 -1.83 -1.50 15.85
CA SER A 238 -1.76 -2.92 15.59
C SER A 238 -3.16 -3.44 15.25
N PHE A 239 -3.26 -4.69 14.78
CA PHE A 239 -4.58 -5.30 14.55
C PHE A 239 -5.47 -5.39 15.79
N VAL A 240 -4.90 -5.26 16.98
CA VAL A 240 -5.56 -5.54 18.25
C VAL A 240 -6.13 -4.27 18.86
N GLU A 241 -5.72 -3.12 18.37
CA GLU A 241 -6.21 -1.80 18.78
C GLU A 241 -7.32 -1.28 17.85
#